data_2a9a5da791d4c6f591088e7052d7f6ad
#
_entry.id   2a9a5da791d4c6f591088e7052d7f6ad
#
_cell.length_a   1.000
_cell.length_b   1.000
_cell.length_c   1.000
_cell.angle_alpha   90.00
_cell.angle_beta   90.00
_cell.angle_gamma   90.00
#
_symmetry.space_group_name_H-M   'P 1'
#
loop_
_entity.id
_entity.type
_entity.pdbx_description
1 polymer ?
#
loop_
_entity_poly.entity_id
_entity_poly.type
_entity_poly.pdbx_seq_one_letter_code
_entity_poly.pdbx_strand_id
1 'polypeptide(L)'
;MSAATHPPLPFYRQPLFVLLAAGMILGLGMGVRQTFGLFVQPIADTTGLSVASISLAIAFQNLLWGALTPAVGMAADRYGNGPFLVLGGLLYVAGLAITAYADSLVLLHLGAGVFVGFAVACAGFPLVLAAVARAAPDDRRSTWLGIASAGGSVGQFLLLPGAQGLIGAFDYQIALLVLAGLSFLIVPLTASVADRRLREGGEMAAATGASQSLMAALSEAGGHRGYLLLTAGFFVCGFHVAFMTTHLPGYIVSCNLSAQTGAVALGLIGFFNIIGGLLAGWLGGRYRKKYLLSGIYLARAVAIALFLLGPKTDVAVWVFSAAFGLLWLSTVPLTSGLVGQIFGPRYMATLFGIVMMSHQVGAFFGAWAGGLSVDIFGSYDPVWLVSIALGLGAAALHWPIADRPLDRAAAVQPAQ
;
A
#
# COMPACT_ATOMS: atom_id res chain seq x y z
N MET A 1 -30.02 -32.29 -25.88
CA MET A 1 -29.67 -31.35 -24.82
C MET A 1 -29.21 -30.06 -25.49
N SER A 2 -30.09 -29.04 -25.51
CA SER A 2 -29.78 -27.74 -26.14
C SER A 2 -28.78 -27.00 -25.26
N ALA A 3 -27.60 -26.71 -25.78
CA ALA A 3 -26.63 -25.83 -25.10
C ALA A 3 -27.27 -24.46 -24.99
N ALA A 4 -27.62 -24.05 -23.78
CA ALA A 4 -28.10 -22.69 -23.52
C ALA A 4 -26.98 -21.71 -23.91
N THR A 5 -27.18 -21.07 -25.07
CA THR A 5 -26.30 -19.98 -25.53
C THR A 5 -26.47 -18.80 -24.58
N HIS A 6 -25.56 -18.67 -23.64
CA HIS A 6 -25.52 -17.44 -22.80
C HIS A 6 -25.29 -16.24 -23.74
N PRO A 7 -26.06 -15.14 -23.56
CA PRO A 7 -25.83 -13.93 -24.34
C PRO A 7 -24.39 -13.45 -24.16
N PRO A 8 -23.76 -12.92 -25.24
CA PRO A 8 -22.37 -12.46 -25.18
C PRO A 8 -22.23 -11.39 -24.09
N LEU A 9 -21.15 -11.47 -23.31
CA LEU A 9 -20.86 -10.48 -22.28
C LEU A 9 -20.78 -9.07 -22.91
N PRO A 10 -21.34 -8.03 -22.29
CA PRO A 10 -21.14 -6.66 -22.73
C PRO A 10 -19.66 -6.37 -22.88
N PHE A 11 -19.25 -5.56 -23.85
CA PHE A 11 -17.82 -5.31 -24.17
C PHE A 11 -17.01 -4.87 -22.97
N TYR A 12 -17.57 -4.01 -22.10
CA TYR A 12 -16.90 -3.54 -20.87
C TYR A 12 -16.71 -4.62 -19.79
N ARG A 13 -17.28 -5.81 -19.97
CA ARG A 13 -17.10 -6.99 -19.10
C ARG A 13 -16.22 -8.07 -19.69
N GLN A 14 -15.69 -7.84 -20.89
CA GLN A 14 -14.70 -8.74 -21.44
C GLN A 14 -13.44 -8.74 -20.55
N PRO A 15 -12.74 -9.87 -20.40
CA PRO A 15 -11.63 -10.01 -19.47
C PRO A 15 -10.56 -8.92 -19.61
N LEU A 16 -10.23 -8.51 -20.83
CA LEU A 16 -9.25 -7.44 -21.06
C LEU A 16 -9.71 -6.09 -20.51
N PHE A 17 -10.99 -5.73 -20.69
CA PHE A 17 -11.54 -4.50 -20.13
C PHE A 17 -11.59 -4.52 -18.61
N VAL A 18 -11.87 -5.67 -18.00
CA VAL A 18 -11.78 -5.87 -16.55
C VAL A 18 -10.35 -5.61 -16.07
N LEU A 19 -9.34 -6.15 -16.78
CA LEU A 19 -7.94 -5.93 -16.44
C LEU A 19 -7.54 -4.45 -16.55
N LEU A 20 -7.92 -3.79 -17.64
CA LEU A 20 -7.60 -2.36 -17.85
C LEU A 20 -8.30 -1.47 -16.83
N ALA A 21 -9.60 -1.68 -16.60
CA ALA A 21 -10.35 -0.95 -15.59
C ALA A 21 -9.80 -1.14 -14.17
N ALA A 22 -9.42 -2.38 -13.84
CA ALA A 22 -8.77 -2.70 -12.56
C ALA A 22 -7.42 -1.97 -12.39
N GLY A 23 -6.58 -1.99 -13.43
CA GLY A 23 -5.31 -1.26 -13.44
C GLY A 23 -5.52 0.25 -13.29
N MET A 24 -6.54 0.82 -13.95
CA MET A 24 -6.89 2.24 -13.84
C MET A 24 -7.42 2.59 -12.44
N ILE A 25 -8.31 1.77 -11.85
CA ILE A 25 -8.82 1.98 -10.48
C ILE A 25 -7.67 1.98 -9.48
N LEU A 26 -6.76 0.99 -9.56
CA LEU A 26 -5.58 0.94 -8.70
C LEU A 26 -4.62 2.11 -8.98
N GLY A 27 -4.44 2.49 -10.23
CA GLY A 27 -3.62 3.64 -10.63
C GLY A 27 -4.15 4.94 -10.04
N LEU A 28 -5.44 5.21 -10.16
CA LEU A 28 -6.08 6.39 -9.58
C LEU A 28 -6.02 6.35 -8.05
N GLY A 29 -6.48 5.26 -7.43
CA GLY A 29 -6.54 5.17 -5.97
C GLY A 29 -5.17 5.27 -5.31
N MET A 30 -4.19 4.48 -5.76
CA MET A 30 -2.85 4.50 -5.19
C MET A 30 -2.06 5.74 -5.60
N GLY A 31 -2.19 6.18 -6.86
CA GLY A 31 -1.51 7.37 -7.36
C GLY A 31 -1.95 8.63 -6.63
N VAL A 32 -3.27 8.88 -6.52
CA VAL A 32 -3.81 10.03 -5.77
C VAL A 32 -3.39 9.99 -4.31
N ARG A 33 -3.47 8.83 -3.65
CA ARG A 33 -3.01 8.70 -2.27
C ARG A 33 -1.53 9.10 -2.11
N GLN A 34 -0.67 8.73 -3.05
CA GLN A 34 0.75 9.02 -2.96
C GLN A 34 1.09 10.50 -3.19
N THR A 35 0.18 11.30 -3.75
CA THR A 35 0.42 12.75 -3.94
C THR A 35 0.30 13.55 -2.65
N PHE A 36 -0.28 13.01 -1.57
CA PHE A 36 -0.55 13.78 -0.34
C PHE A 36 0.68 14.46 0.26
N GLY A 37 1.87 13.85 0.12
CA GLY A 37 3.12 14.47 0.55
C GLY A 37 3.46 15.79 -0.15
N LEU A 38 2.99 15.99 -1.40
CA LEU A 38 3.17 17.23 -2.15
C LEU A 38 2.31 18.38 -1.60
N PHE A 39 1.20 18.06 -0.93
CA PHE A 39 0.27 19.03 -0.39
C PHE A 39 0.59 19.51 1.03
N VAL A 40 1.49 18.80 1.75
CA VAL A 40 1.82 19.12 3.15
C VAL A 40 2.29 20.56 3.28
N GLN A 41 3.30 20.96 2.51
CA GLN A 41 3.85 22.30 2.60
C GLN A 41 2.89 23.38 2.08
N PRO A 42 2.27 23.26 0.88
CA PRO A 42 1.29 24.24 0.40
C PRO A 42 0.10 24.46 1.36
N ILE A 43 -0.39 23.42 2.00
CA ILE A 43 -1.46 23.54 3.00
C ILE A 43 -0.93 24.27 4.24
N ALA A 44 0.26 23.93 4.76
CA ALA A 44 0.86 24.58 5.92
C ALA A 44 1.07 26.08 5.67
N ASP A 45 1.64 26.45 4.52
CA ASP A 45 1.92 27.83 4.16
C ASP A 45 0.67 28.68 4.00
N THR A 46 -0.43 28.08 3.52
CA THR A 46 -1.70 28.80 3.26
C THR A 46 -2.58 28.89 4.51
N THR A 47 -2.66 27.81 5.30
CA THR A 47 -3.60 27.72 6.43
C THR A 47 -2.96 28.07 7.77
N GLY A 48 -1.63 28.11 7.85
CA GLY A 48 -0.88 28.28 9.11
C GLY A 48 -0.94 27.05 10.04
N LEU A 49 -1.49 25.91 9.56
CA LEU A 49 -1.51 24.65 10.31
C LEU A 49 -0.09 24.05 10.37
N SER A 50 0.26 23.44 11.50
CA SER A 50 1.58 22.81 11.64
C SER A 50 1.75 21.59 10.76
N VAL A 51 2.98 21.33 10.31
CA VAL A 51 3.34 20.17 9.49
C VAL A 51 2.98 18.87 10.21
N ALA A 52 3.17 18.80 11.53
CA ALA A 52 2.76 17.63 12.33
C ALA A 52 1.24 17.37 12.27
N SER A 53 0.43 18.44 12.35
CA SER A 53 -1.03 18.32 12.30
C SER A 53 -1.53 17.83 10.93
N ILE A 54 -0.94 18.34 9.83
CA ILE A 54 -1.26 17.90 8.49
C ILE A 54 -0.81 16.45 8.28
N SER A 55 0.39 16.12 8.73
CA SER A 55 0.96 14.77 8.65
C SER A 55 0.18 13.77 9.49
N LEU A 56 -0.42 14.20 10.60
CA LEU A 56 -1.31 13.38 11.43
C LEU A 56 -2.58 12.98 10.66
N ALA A 57 -3.13 13.85 9.82
CA ALA A 57 -4.25 13.47 8.95
C ALA A 57 -3.86 12.33 7.98
N ILE A 58 -2.66 12.42 7.38
CA ILE A 58 -2.11 11.35 6.52
C ILE A 58 -1.81 10.08 7.35
N ALA A 59 -1.39 10.23 8.58
CA ALA A 59 -1.19 9.09 9.49
C ALA A 59 -2.51 8.35 9.77
N PHE A 60 -3.58 9.09 10.09
CA PHE A 60 -4.93 8.51 10.24
C PHE A 60 -5.44 7.85 8.96
N GLN A 61 -5.17 8.43 7.80
CA GLN A 61 -5.48 7.81 6.50
C GLN A 61 -4.89 6.40 6.39
N ASN A 62 -3.62 6.22 6.75
CA ASN A 62 -2.96 4.92 6.70
C ASN A 62 -3.54 3.94 7.73
N LEU A 63 -3.79 4.39 8.95
CA LEU A 63 -4.34 3.55 10.01
C LEU A 63 -5.75 3.06 9.66
N LEU A 64 -6.63 3.96 9.18
CA LEU A 64 -7.98 3.63 8.76
C LEU A 64 -7.99 2.70 7.55
N TRP A 65 -7.13 2.94 6.57
CA TRP A 65 -6.94 2.00 5.47
C TRP A 65 -6.66 0.58 5.98
N GLY A 66 -5.69 0.42 6.90
CA GLY A 66 -5.36 -0.89 7.48
C GLY A 66 -6.51 -1.52 8.26
N ALA A 67 -7.13 -0.75 9.14
CA ALA A 67 -8.19 -1.23 10.03
C ALA A 67 -9.48 -1.59 9.27
N LEU A 68 -9.85 -0.81 8.25
CA LEU A 68 -11.10 -1.00 7.51
C LEU A 68 -10.98 -2.04 6.39
N THR A 69 -9.79 -2.29 5.84
CA THR A 69 -9.61 -3.24 4.72
C THR A 69 -10.20 -4.62 5.00
N PRO A 70 -9.99 -5.27 6.17
CA PRO A 70 -10.60 -6.56 6.45
C PRO A 70 -12.13 -6.50 6.53
N ALA A 71 -12.68 -5.47 7.17
CA ALA A 71 -14.12 -5.29 7.31
C ALA A 71 -14.81 -5.05 5.96
N VAL A 72 -14.21 -4.20 5.12
CA VAL A 72 -14.67 -3.94 3.76
C VAL A 72 -14.57 -5.20 2.90
N GLY A 73 -13.49 -5.97 3.03
CA GLY A 73 -13.31 -7.25 2.33
C GLY A 73 -14.42 -8.25 2.68
N MET A 74 -14.67 -8.48 3.96
CA MET A 74 -15.76 -9.36 4.42
C MET A 74 -17.14 -8.90 3.93
N ALA A 75 -17.39 -7.60 3.96
CA ALA A 75 -18.64 -7.04 3.45
C ALA A 75 -18.76 -7.18 1.93
N ALA A 76 -17.66 -7.00 1.19
CA ALA A 76 -17.62 -7.17 -0.26
C ALA A 76 -17.82 -8.64 -0.67
N ASP A 77 -17.32 -9.60 0.11
CA ASP A 77 -17.56 -11.03 -0.10
C ASP A 77 -19.06 -11.37 0.05
N ARG A 78 -19.77 -10.66 0.91
CA ARG A 78 -21.21 -10.87 1.16
C ARG A 78 -22.10 -10.11 0.19
N TYR A 79 -21.77 -8.85 -0.12
CA TYR A 79 -22.65 -7.93 -0.88
C TYR A 79 -22.14 -7.63 -2.29
N GLY A 80 -20.97 -8.17 -2.68
CA GLY A 80 -20.24 -7.87 -3.92
C GLY A 80 -19.32 -6.66 -3.77
N ASN A 81 -18.32 -6.61 -4.63
CA ASN A 81 -17.31 -5.53 -4.59
C ASN A 81 -17.83 -4.20 -5.19
N GLY A 82 -18.84 -4.23 -6.08
CA GLY A 82 -19.32 -3.06 -6.80
C GLY A 82 -19.74 -1.89 -5.90
N PRO A 83 -20.65 -2.07 -4.92
CA PRO A 83 -21.07 -1.00 -4.02
C PRO A 83 -19.90 -0.36 -3.27
N PHE A 84 -18.90 -1.14 -2.85
CA PHE A 84 -17.73 -0.64 -2.13
C PHE A 84 -16.78 0.14 -3.03
N LEU A 85 -16.56 -0.30 -4.28
CA LEU A 85 -15.77 0.45 -5.25
C LEU A 85 -16.40 1.80 -5.60
N VAL A 86 -17.74 1.85 -5.80
CA VAL A 86 -18.47 3.10 -5.99
C VAL A 86 -18.33 4.00 -4.77
N LEU A 87 -18.56 3.45 -3.57
CA LEU A 87 -18.39 4.19 -2.31
C LEU A 87 -16.97 4.75 -2.19
N GLY A 88 -15.95 3.94 -2.50
CA GLY A 88 -14.55 4.36 -2.49
C GLY A 88 -14.27 5.53 -3.44
N GLY A 89 -14.78 5.47 -4.68
CA GLY A 89 -14.66 6.57 -5.64
C GLY A 89 -15.33 7.86 -5.13
N LEU A 90 -16.54 7.77 -4.58
CA LEU A 90 -17.27 8.92 -4.03
C LEU A 90 -16.59 9.48 -2.77
N LEU A 91 -16.07 8.63 -1.90
CA LEU A 91 -15.31 9.05 -0.72
C LEU A 91 -13.99 9.75 -1.10
N TYR A 92 -13.30 9.31 -2.17
CA TYR A 92 -12.16 10.03 -2.71
C TYR A 92 -12.54 11.43 -3.14
N VAL A 93 -13.61 11.56 -3.95
CA VAL A 93 -14.09 12.88 -4.42
C VAL A 93 -14.41 13.79 -3.24
N ALA A 94 -15.21 13.30 -2.29
CA ALA A 94 -15.60 14.07 -1.11
C ALA A 94 -14.39 14.42 -0.23
N GLY A 95 -13.50 13.46 0.03
CA GLY A 95 -12.32 13.66 0.86
C GLY A 95 -11.36 14.69 0.28
N LEU A 96 -11.08 14.62 -1.02
CA LEU A 96 -10.22 15.59 -1.70
C LEU A 96 -10.86 16.98 -1.77
N ALA A 97 -12.17 17.06 -2.04
CA ALA A 97 -12.90 18.32 -2.06
C ALA A 97 -12.92 18.98 -0.65
N ILE A 98 -13.19 18.20 0.40
CA ILE A 98 -13.14 18.71 1.78
C ILE A 98 -11.71 19.18 2.10
N THR A 99 -10.67 18.42 1.71
CA THR A 99 -9.28 18.79 1.94
C THR A 99 -8.90 20.09 1.22
N ALA A 100 -9.40 20.30 -0.01
CA ALA A 100 -9.13 21.51 -0.81
C ALA A 100 -9.62 22.79 -0.10
N TYR A 101 -10.73 22.70 0.63
CA TYR A 101 -11.34 23.84 1.33
C TYR A 101 -11.19 23.75 2.86
N ALA A 102 -10.31 22.87 3.36
CA ALA A 102 -10.12 22.73 4.80
C ALA A 102 -9.42 23.95 5.38
N ASP A 103 -10.15 24.72 6.19
CA ASP A 103 -9.69 25.86 6.97
C ASP A 103 -9.42 25.52 8.44
N SER A 104 -9.67 24.28 8.83
CA SER A 104 -9.55 23.79 10.20
C SER A 104 -8.97 22.39 10.26
N LEU A 105 -8.36 22.04 11.42
CA LEU A 105 -7.84 20.69 11.67
C LEU A 105 -8.93 19.63 11.52
N VAL A 106 -10.15 19.92 11.96
CA VAL A 106 -11.26 18.96 11.91
C VAL A 106 -11.59 18.62 10.45
N LEU A 107 -11.74 19.62 9.57
CA LEU A 107 -12.03 19.40 8.17
C LEU A 107 -10.86 18.69 7.46
N LEU A 108 -9.62 19.05 7.78
CA LEU A 108 -8.44 18.39 7.23
C LEU A 108 -8.38 16.91 7.62
N HIS A 109 -8.58 16.58 8.90
CA HIS A 109 -8.57 15.18 9.36
C HIS A 109 -9.76 14.41 8.80
N LEU A 110 -10.93 15.04 8.69
CA LEU A 110 -12.10 14.41 8.07
C LEU A 110 -11.85 14.11 6.60
N GLY A 111 -11.40 15.10 5.81
CA GLY A 111 -11.16 14.97 4.37
C GLY A 111 -9.99 14.04 4.06
N ALA A 112 -8.77 14.46 4.38
CA ALA A 112 -7.53 13.76 4.07
C ALA A 112 -7.35 12.47 4.90
N GLY A 113 -7.78 12.46 6.14
CA GLY A 113 -7.64 11.31 7.03
C GLY A 113 -8.76 10.29 6.86
N VAL A 114 -9.99 10.66 7.23
CA VAL A 114 -11.10 9.71 7.35
C VAL A 114 -11.66 9.31 5.98
N PHE A 115 -12.08 10.29 5.17
CA PHE A 115 -12.72 10.00 3.89
C PHE A 115 -11.75 9.32 2.93
N VAL A 116 -10.54 9.84 2.77
CA VAL A 116 -9.54 9.23 1.88
C VAL A 116 -9.05 7.89 2.45
N GLY A 117 -8.85 7.75 3.75
CA GLY A 117 -8.49 6.47 4.38
C GLY A 117 -9.53 5.38 4.12
N PHE A 118 -10.81 5.70 4.24
CA PHE A 118 -11.89 4.79 3.93
C PHE A 118 -12.00 4.53 2.42
N ALA A 119 -11.80 5.54 1.59
CA ALA A 119 -11.79 5.40 0.14
C ALA A 119 -10.74 4.38 -0.33
N VAL A 120 -9.52 4.44 0.23
CA VAL A 120 -8.44 3.48 -0.08
C VAL A 120 -8.82 2.07 0.33
N ALA A 121 -9.47 1.87 1.49
CA ALA A 121 -9.94 0.56 1.92
C ALA A 121 -10.98 -0.03 0.94
N CYS A 122 -11.88 0.83 0.43
CA CYS A 122 -12.95 0.42 -0.49
C CYS A 122 -12.47 0.19 -1.93
N ALA A 123 -11.52 0.98 -2.44
CA ALA A 123 -11.04 0.91 -3.83
C ALA A 123 -9.62 0.35 -3.95
N GLY A 124 -9.11 -0.30 -2.90
CA GLY A 124 -7.75 -0.83 -2.83
C GLY A 124 -7.56 -2.21 -3.45
N PHE A 125 -6.34 -2.69 -3.32
CA PHE A 125 -5.87 -3.95 -3.91
C PHE A 125 -6.78 -5.17 -3.67
N PRO A 126 -7.28 -5.46 -2.43
CA PRO A 126 -7.99 -6.71 -2.19
C PRO A 126 -9.23 -6.88 -3.06
N LEU A 127 -10.07 -5.83 -3.16
CA LEU A 127 -11.33 -5.90 -3.90
C LEU A 127 -11.09 -5.94 -5.41
N VAL A 128 -10.18 -5.13 -5.90
CA VAL A 128 -9.88 -5.01 -7.33
C VAL A 128 -9.18 -6.27 -7.83
N LEU A 129 -8.17 -6.78 -7.11
CA LEU A 129 -7.45 -7.98 -7.51
C LEU A 129 -8.32 -9.24 -7.44
N ALA A 130 -9.26 -9.32 -6.50
CA ALA A 130 -10.22 -10.41 -6.46
C ALA A 130 -11.07 -10.47 -7.74
N ALA A 131 -11.49 -9.32 -8.28
CA ALA A 131 -12.22 -9.25 -9.53
C ALA A 131 -11.35 -9.67 -10.73
N VAL A 132 -10.09 -9.22 -10.78
CA VAL A 132 -9.13 -9.64 -11.81
C VAL A 132 -8.89 -11.14 -11.75
N ALA A 133 -8.71 -11.70 -10.55
CA ALA A 133 -8.49 -13.15 -10.38
C ALA A 133 -9.63 -14.01 -10.92
N ARG A 134 -10.88 -13.49 -10.83
CA ARG A 134 -12.08 -14.18 -11.40
C ARG A 134 -12.22 -14.03 -12.91
N ALA A 135 -11.74 -12.93 -13.48
CA ALA A 135 -11.82 -12.66 -14.91
C ALA A 135 -10.64 -13.26 -15.70
N ALA A 136 -9.53 -13.52 -15.03
CA ALA A 136 -8.30 -13.99 -15.65
C ALA A 136 -8.40 -15.45 -16.08
N PRO A 137 -7.83 -15.81 -17.26
CA PRO A 137 -7.60 -17.20 -17.64
C PRO A 137 -6.75 -17.92 -16.58
N ASP A 138 -7.05 -19.20 -16.31
CA ASP A 138 -6.39 -19.96 -15.23
C ASP A 138 -4.88 -20.04 -15.41
N ASP A 139 -4.42 -20.25 -16.64
CA ASP A 139 -3.00 -20.33 -17.03
C ASP A 139 -2.25 -19.00 -16.87
N ARG A 140 -2.95 -17.85 -16.87
CA ARG A 140 -2.38 -16.50 -16.82
C ARG A 140 -2.79 -15.68 -15.60
N ARG A 141 -3.49 -16.27 -14.63
CA ARG A 141 -4.03 -15.55 -13.47
C ARG A 141 -2.96 -14.76 -12.72
N SER A 142 -1.81 -15.36 -12.46
CA SER A 142 -0.69 -14.67 -11.78
C SER A 142 -0.18 -13.47 -12.57
N THR A 143 -0.03 -13.60 -13.88
CA THR A 143 0.40 -12.51 -14.77
C THR A 143 -0.60 -11.36 -14.76
N TRP A 144 -1.91 -11.66 -14.83
CA TRP A 144 -2.97 -10.65 -14.82
C TRP A 144 -3.01 -9.88 -13.49
N LEU A 145 -2.86 -10.59 -12.38
CA LEU A 145 -2.75 -9.94 -11.05
C LEU A 145 -1.54 -9.02 -10.97
N GLY A 146 -0.40 -9.44 -11.55
CA GLY A 146 0.80 -8.63 -11.63
C GLY A 146 0.60 -7.36 -12.45
N ILE A 147 -0.02 -7.47 -13.65
CA ILE A 147 -0.32 -6.33 -14.53
C ILE A 147 -1.27 -5.34 -13.83
N ALA A 148 -2.37 -5.84 -13.23
CA ALA A 148 -3.30 -4.99 -12.51
C ALA A 148 -2.62 -4.27 -11.33
N SER A 149 -1.77 -4.98 -10.58
CA SER A 149 -1.01 -4.39 -9.45
C SER A 149 -0.03 -3.32 -9.91
N ALA A 150 0.63 -3.52 -11.06
CA ALA A 150 1.52 -2.52 -11.64
C ALA A 150 0.79 -1.19 -11.97
N GLY A 151 -0.53 -1.24 -12.22
CA GLY A 151 -1.37 -0.06 -12.40
C GLY A 151 -1.21 0.95 -11.25
N GLY A 152 -1.13 0.48 -10.01
CA GLY A 152 -0.89 1.35 -8.84
C GLY A 152 0.43 2.12 -8.93
N SER A 153 1.51 1.46 -9.35
CA SER A 153 2.83 2.10 -9.54
C SER A 153 2.85 3.03 -10.76
N VAL A 154 2.13 2.67 -11.83
CA VAL A 154 1.95 3.56 -13.00
C VAL A 154 1.21 4.83 -12.59
N GLY A 155 0.14 4.70 -11.78
CA GLY A 155 -0.56 5.85 -11.23
C GLY A 155 0.34 6.74 -10.39
N GLN A 156 1.16 6.17 -9.53
CA GLN A 156 2.16 6.92 -8.75
C GLN A 156 3.14 7.66 -9.67
N PHE A 157 3.71 6.98 -10.66
CA PHE A 157 4.67 7.58 -11.60
C PHE A 157 4.09 8.77 -12.39
N LEU A 158 2.82 8.67 -12.82
CA LEU A 158 2.18 9.70 -13.65
C LEU A 158 1.57 10.83 -12.82
N LEU A 159 0.87 10.50 -11.71
CA LEU A 159 0.09 11.49 -10.98
C LEU A 159 0.95 12.40 -10.10
N LEU A 160 2.11 11.96 -9.62
CA LEU A 160 2.95 12.79 -8.78
C LEU A 160 3.54 14.01 -9.54
N PRO A 161 4.22 13.84 -10.67
CA PRO A 161 4.67 15.00 -11.46
C PRO A 161 3.50 15.85 -11.96
N GLY A 162 2.38 15.22 -12.33
CA GLY A 162 1.18 15.91 -12.78
C GLY A 162 0.55 16.79 -11.69
N ALA A 163 0.40 16.25 -10.47
CA ALA A 163 -0.11 17.01 -9.33
C ALA A 163 0.80 18.17 -8.97
N GLN A 164 2.13 17.97 -8.97
CA GLN A 164 3.08 19.05 -8.73
C GLN A 164 3.01 20.14 -9.81
N GLY A 165 2.83 19.75 -11.07
CA GLY A 165 2.61 20.68 -12.17
C GLY A 165 1.35 21.52 -11.98
N LEU A 166 0.24 20.91 -11.51
CA LEU A 166 -1.00 21.62 -11.20
C LEU A 166 -0.83 22.57 -10.02
N ILE A 167 -0.14 22.16 -8.95
CA ILE A 167 0.17 23.02 -7.80
C ILE A 167 0.98 24.25 -8.25
N GLY A 168 1.98 24.03 -9.11
CA GLY A 168 2.83 25.12 -9.60
C GLY A 168 2.16 26.06 -10.61
N ALA A 169 1.21 25.54 -11.41
CA ALA A 169 0.53 26.34 -12.44
C ALA A 169 -0.69 27.11 -11.91
N PHE A 170 -1.35 26.57 -10.88
CA PHE A 170 -2.58 27.14 -10.32
C PHE A 170 -2.40 27.34 -8.80
N ASP A 171 -2.83 26.37 -8.02
CA ASP A 171 -2.64 26.25 -6.58
C ASP A 171 -2.92 24.83 -6.11
N TYR A 172 -2.74 24.55 -4.81
CA TYR A 172 -3.01 23.23 -4.25
C TYR A 172 -4.51 22.88 -4.23
N GLN A 173 -5.40 23.86 -4.12
CA GLN A 173 -6.85 23.65 -4.08
C GLN A 173 -7.34 23.14 -5.43
N ILE A 174 -6.95 23.81 -6.53
CA ILE A 174 -7.28 23.38 -7.89
C ILE A 174 -6.67 22.00 -8.17
N ALA A 175 -5.43 21.76 -7.77
CA ALA A 175 -4.80 20.46 -7.93
C ALA A 175 -5.61 19.35 -7.23
N LEU A 176 -6.05 19.55 -5.98
CA LEU A 176 -6.91 18.60 -5.24
C LEU A 176 -8.26 18.38 -5.94
N LEU A 177 -8.90 19.44 -6.45
CA LEU A 177 -10.16 19.32 -7.18
C LEU A 177 -10.01 18.56 -8.51
N VAL A 178 -8.92 18.77 -9.24
CA VAL A 178 -8.60 17.99 -10.44
C VAL A 178 -8.39 16.51 -10.08
N LEU A 179 -7.65 16.22 -9.02
CA LEU A 179 -7.47 14.85 -8.52
C LEU A 179 -8.81 14.23 -8.06
N ALA A 180 -9.71 15.03 -7.48
CA ALA A 180 -11.07 14.59 -7.14
C ALA A 180 -11.85 14.20 -8.41
N GLY A 181 -11.80 15.03 -9.44
CA GLY A 181 -12.40 14.75 -10.76
C GLY A 181 -11.85 13.48 -11.40
N LEU A 182 -10.53 13.27 -11.33
CA LEU A 182 -9.90 12.03 -11.80
C LEU A 182 -10.34 10.81 -10.97
N SER A 183 -10.45 10.96 -9.65
CA SER A 183 -10.91 9.89 -8.75
C SER A 183 -12.37 9.49 -9.01
N PHE A 184 -13.21 10.43 -9.50
CA PHE A 184 -14.59 10.13 -9.91
C PHE A 184 -14.64 9.05 -11.00
N LEU A 185 -13.61 8.93 -11.84
CA LEU A 185 -13.55 7.88 -12.87
C LEU A 185 -13.58 6.45 -12.29
N ILE A 186 -13.24 6.27 -11.02
CA ILE A 186 -13.40 4.97 -10.32
C ILE A 186 -14.86 4.51 -10.39
N VAL A 187 -15.83 5.44 -10.29
CA VAL A 187 -17.26 5.11 -10.28
C VAL A 187 -17.70 4.44 -11.59
N PRO A 188 -17.54 5.03 -12.79
CA PRO A 188 -17.91 4.35 -14.03
C PRO A 188 -17.05 3.12 -14.33
N LEU A 189 -15.77 3.12 -13.98
CA LEU A 189 -14.88 1.95 -14.16
C LEU A 189 -15.34 0.75 -13.33
N THR A 190 -16.03 0.97 -12.21
CA THR A 190 -16.60 -0.10 -11.39
C THR A 190 -17.57 -0.99 -12.20
N ALA A 191 -18.25 -0.47 -13.22
CA ALA A 191 -19.15 -1.26 -14.05
C ALA A 191 -18.46 -2.47 -14.71
N SER A 192 -17.16 -2.33 -15.03
CA SER A 192 -16.35 -3.42 -15.62
C SER A 192 -15.90 -4.44 -14.55
N VAL A 193 -15.64 -4.00 -13.33
CA VAL A 193 -15.00 -4.79 -12.27
C VAL A 193 -16.01 -5.37 -11.27
N ALA A 194 -17.24 -4.83 -11.23
CA ALA A 194 -18.27 -5.22 -10.27
C ALA A 194 -18.79 -6.63 -10.49
N ASP A 195 -18.91 -7.39 -9.40
CA ASP A 195 -19.52 -8.72 -9.39
C ASP A 195 -21.04 -8.65 -9.40
N ARG A 196 -21.65 -9.50 -10.23
CA ARG A 196 -23.10 -9.73 -10.22
C ARG A 196 -23.51 -10.99 -9.42
N ARG A 197 -22.58 -11.82 -9.01
CA ARG A 197 -22.88 -13.13 -8.41
C ARG A 197 -23.06 -13.05 -6.89
N LEU A 198 -24.15 -12.49 -6.44
CA LEU A 198 -24.52 -12.49 -5.03
C LEU A 198 -25.53 -13.59 -4.65
N ARG A 199 -25.90 -14.48 -5.58
CA ARG A 199 -26.98 -15.45 -5.31
C ARG A 199 -26.62 -16.93 -5.41
N GLU A 200 -25.40 -17.32 -5.82
CA GLU A 200 -25.09 -18.73 -6.10
C GLU A 200 -23.83 -19.28 -5.41
N GLY A 201 -23.22 -18.57 -4.47
CA GLY A 201 -21.86 -18.90 -3.94
C GLY A 201 -21.77 -19.30 -2.47
N GLY A 202 -22.85 -19.74 -1.84
CA GLY A 202 -22.82 -20.22 -0.45
C GLY A 202 -22.14 -21.58 -0.22
N GLU A 203 -21.73 -22.32 -1.27
CA GLU A 203 -21.35 -23.73 -1.13
C GLU A 203 -19.86 -24.08 -1.33
N MET A 204 -18.99 -23.15 -1.69
CA MET A 204 -17.58 -23.50 -1.96
C MET A 204 -16.62 -23.37 -0.78
N ALA A 205 -17.11 -23.01 0.42
CA ALA A 205 -16.29 -22.94 1.63
C ALA A 205 -16.27 -24.25 2.47
N ALA A 206 -17.04 -25.27 2.09
CA ALA A 206 -17.26 -26.47 2.92
C ALA A 206 -16.43 -27.71 2.54
N ALA A 207 -15.62 -27.67 1.49
CA ALA A 207 -15.00 -28.87 0.92
C ALA A 207 -13.49 -28.99 1.13
N THR A 208 -12.99 -28.77 2.34
CA THR A 208 -11.68 -29.36 2.74
C THR A 208 -11.74 -29.79 4.19
N GLY A 209 -11.64 -31.10 4.36
CA GLY A 209 -11.76 -31.79 5.63
C GLY A 209 -10.85 -31.26 6.75
N ALA A 210 -11.43 -31.36 7.92
CA ALA A 210 -10.87 -31.38 9.27
C ALA A 210 -9.65 -30.46 9.57
N SER A 211 -9.74 -29.57 10.50
CA SER A 211 -9.49 -29.65 11.90
C SER A 211 -8.91 -28.40 12.54
N GLN A 212 -8.24 -27.46 11.83
CA GLN A 212 -7.74 -26.28 12.53
C GLN A 212 -8.77 -25.13 12.48
N SER A 213 -9.21 -24.63 13.65
CA SER A 213 -10.04 -23.43 13.73
C SER A 213 -9.20 -22.17 13.48
N LEU A 214 -9.85 -21.07 13.08
CA LEU A 214 -9.18 -19.77 12.93
C LEU A 214 -8.48 -19.34 14.22
N MET A 215 -9.14 -19.54 15.38
CA MET A 215 -8.57 -19.17 16.67
C MET A 215 -7.32 -20.01 17.00
N ALA A 216 -7.30 -21.28 16.64
CA ALA A 216 -6.13 -22.13 16.80
C ALA A 216 -4.97 -21.66 15.89
N ALA A 217 -5.27 -21.24 14.64
CA ALA A 217 -4.25 -20.68 13.73
C ALA A 217 -3.68 -19.35 14.24
N LEU A 218 -4.53 -18.50 14.82
CA LEU A 218 -4.09 -17.22 15.42
C LEU A 218 -3.22 -17.47 16.68
N SER A 219 -3.61 -18.42 17.54
CA SER A 219 -2.84 -18.80 18.72
C SER A 219 -1.48 -19.40 18.32
N GLU A 220 -1.45 -20.29 17.32
CA GLU A 220 -0.23 -20.88 16.77
C GLU A 220 0.72 -19.79 16.21
N ALA A 221 0.18 -18.84 15.45
CA ALA A 221 0.95 -17.72 14.91
C ALA A 221 1.46 -16.79 16.02
N GLY A 222 0.63 -16.47 17.01
CA GLY A 222 1.00 -15.65 18.17
C GLY A 222 2.11 -16.29 19.04
N GLY A 223 2.19 -17.62 19.09
CA GLY A 223 3.28 -18.35 19.72
C GLY A 223 4.53 -18.52 18.87
N HIS A 224 4.45 -18.26 17.56
CA HIS A 224 5.56 -18.51 16.64
C HIS A 224 6.52 -17.33 16.58
N ARG A 225 7.69 -17.47 17.20
CA ARG A 225 8.72 -16.41 17.28
C ARG A 225 9.06 -15.81 15.91
N GLY A 226 9.19 -16.63 14.87
CA GLY A 226 9.51 -16.14 13.52
C GLY A 226 8.41 -15.24 12.93
N TYR A 227 7.13 -15.53 13.24
CA TYR A 227 6.01 -14.70 12.80
C TYR A 227 5.98 -13.35 13.53
N LEU A 228 6.25 -13.33 14.83
CA LEU A 228 6.32 -12.09 15.62
C LEU A 228 7.47 -11.20 15.13
N LEU A 229 8.66 -11.80 14.86
CA LEU A 229 9.80 -11.08 14.30
C LEU A 229 9.49 -10.51 12.90
N LEU A 230 8.81 -11.29 12.05
CA LEU A 230 8.36 -10.87 10.73
C LEU A 230 7.39 -9.69 10.83
N THR A 231 6.41 -9.79 11.72
CA THR A 231 5.40 -8.75 11.96
C THR A 231 6.03 -7.46 12.48
N ALA A 232 6.94 -7.55 13.45
CA ALA A 232 7.68 -6.41 13.96
C ALA A 232 8.59 -5.77 12.89
N GLY A 233 9.29 -6.59 12.08
CA GLY A 233 10.09 -6.07 10.97
C GLY A 233 9.27 -5.40 9.88
N PHE A 234 8.05 -5.90 9.62
CA PHE A 234 7.18 -5.31 8.60
C PHE A 234 6.54 -3.98 9.02
N PHE A 235 6.45 -3.69 10.31
CA PHE A 235 6.19 -2.35 10.85
C PHE A 235 7.16 -1.32 10.26
N VAL A 236 8.45 -1.65 10.19
CA VAL A 236 9.49 -0.75 9.65
C VAL A 236 9.28 -0.48 8.16
N CYS A 237 8.76 -1.45 7.40
CA CYS A 237 8.37 -1.19 6.02
C CYS A 237 7.34 -0.06 5.93
N GLY A 238 6.28 -0.14 6.73
CA GLY A 238 5.25 0.88 6.80
C GLY A 238 5.79 2.25 7.19
N PHE A 239 6.63 2.28 8.21
CA PHE A 239 7.30 3.51 8.66
C PHE A 239 8.07 4.18 7.52
N HIS A 240 8.96 3.44 6.86
CA HIS A 240 9.76 3.97 5.75
C HIS A 240 8.90 4.44 4.58
N VAL A 241 7.90 3.64 4.19
CA VAL A 241 7.01 3.99 3.07
C VAL A 241 6.27 5.29 3.35
N ALA A 242 5.64 5.42 4.51
CA ALA A 242 4.84 6.59 4.83
C ALA A 242 5.71 7.82 5.11
N PHE A 243 6.86 7.67 5.76
CA PHE A 243 7.80 8.77 5.94
C PHE A 243 8.27 9.32 4.59
N MET A 244 8.71 8.46 3.68
CA MET A 244 9.17 8.90 2.36
C MET A 244 8.06 9.56 1.54
N THR A 245 6.89 8.94 1.46
CA THR A 245 5.80 9.51 0.64
C THR A 245 5.26 10.83 1.18
N THR A 246 5.30 11.03 2.49
CA THR A 246 4.76 12.23 3.12
C THR A 246 5.79 13.36 3.17
N HIS A 247 7.05 13.05 3.48
CA HIS A 247 8.02 14.06 3.86
C HIS A 247 9.21 14.21 2.91
N LEU A 248 9.48 13.26 1.99
CA LEU A 248 10.57 13.42 1.03
C LEU A 248 10.41 14.70 0.18
N PRO A 249 9.21 15.08 -0.32
CA PRO A 249 9.06 16.33 -1.05
C PRO A 249 9.43 17.57 -0.20
N GLY A 250 8.92 17.64 1.03
CA GLY A 250 9.23 18.74 1.96
C GLY A 250 10.71 18.80 2.33
N TYR A 251 11.33 17.63 2.56
CA TYR A 251 12.78 17.54 2.82
C TYR A 251 13.61 18.05 1.64
N ILE A 252 13.24 17.72 0.40
CA ILE A 252 13.94 18.18 -0.80
C ILE A 252 13.86 19.70 -0.92
N VAL A 253 12.69 20.29 -0.67
CA VAL A 253 12.51 21.75 -0.64
C VAL A 253 13.35 22.40 0.47
N SER A 254 13.41 21.78 1.67
CA SER A 254 14.25 22.30 2.75
C SER A 254 15.76 22.24 2.44
N CYS A 255 16.17 21.39 1.47
CA CYS A 255 17.52 21.36 0.92
C CYS A 255 17.76 22.37 -0.22
N ASN A 256 16.87 23.33 -0.44
CA ASN A 256 16.89 24.33 -1.51
C ASN A 256 16.83 23.75 -2.94
N LEU A 257 16.21 22.57 -3.09
CA LEU A 257 15.89 21.99 -4.38
C LEU A 257 14.43 22.25 -4.76
N SER A 258 14.11 22.08 -6.06
CA SER A 258 12.76 22.36 -6.54
C SER A 258 11.72 21.36 -6.03
N ALA A 259 10.48 21.79 -5.81
CA ALA A 259 9.36 20.90 -5.49
C ALA A 259 9.13 19.85 -6.60
N GLN A 260 9.42 20.22 -7.86
CA GLN A 260 9.36 19.30 -9.00
C GLN A 260 10.35 18.14 -8.84
N THR A 261 11.56 18.39 -8.31
CA THR A 261 12.55 17.34 -8.00
C THR A 261 11.95 16.32 -7.01
N GLY A 262 11.22 16.79 -6.00
CA GLY A 262 10.51 15.93 -5.04
C GLY A 262 9.40 15.09 -5.67
N ALA A 263 8.63 15.67 -6.57
CA ALA A 263 7.58 14.96 -7.28
C ALA A 263 8.15 13.88 -8.23
N VAL A 264 9.21 14.21 -8.96
CA VAL A 264 9.94 13.26 -9.83
C VAL A 264 10.56 12.14 -8.98
N ALA A 265 11.13 12.47 -7.82
CA ALA A 265 11.71 11.48 -6.89
C ALA A 265 10.68 10.42 -6.48
N LEU A 266 9.49 10.83 -6.04
CA LEU A 266 8.41 9.90 -5.69
C LEU A 266 7.89 9.12 -6.92
N GLY A 267 7.85 9.75 -8.09
CA GLY A 267 7.53 9.08 -9.35
C GLY A 267 8.53 7.97 -9.68
N LEU A 268 9.84 8.28 -9.57
CA LEU A 268 10.90 7.28 -9.77
C LEU A 268 10.81 6.12 -8.79
N ILE A 269 10.49 6.38 -7.51
CA ILE A 269 10.21 5.32 -6.54
C ILE A 269 9.10 4.40 -7.07
N GLY A 270 8.00 4.96 -7.58
CA GLY A 270 6.91 4.18 -8.17
C GLY A 270 7.34 3.34 -9.38
N PHE A 271 8.12 3.92 -10.28
CA PHE A 271 8.63 3.22 -11.46
C PHE A 271 9.56 2.06 -11.10
N PHE A 272 10.58 2.32 -10.29
CA PHE A 272 11.54 1.30 -9.89
C PHE A 272 10.94 0.24 -8.95
N ASN A 273 9.85 0.56 -8.25
CA ASN A 273 9.10 -0.42 -7.45
C ASN A 273 8.53 -1.57 -8.30
N ILE A 274 8.15 -1.31 -9.56
CA ILE A 274 7.69 -2.37 -10.47
C ILE A 274 8.82 -3.39 -10.69
N ILE A 275 10.01 -2.89 -11.01
CA ILE A 275 11.20 -3.72 -11.26
C ILE A 275 11.59 -4.47 -9.99
N GLY A 276 11.65 -3.77 -8.86
CA GLY A 276 12.00 -4.33 -7.56
C GLY A 276 11.06 -5.44 -7.10
N GLY A 277 9.73 -5.25 -7.26
CA GLY A 277 8.74 -6.25 -6.91
C GLY A 277 8.86 -7.54 -7.74
N LEU A 278 9.07 -7.41 -9.06
CA LEU A 278 9.31 -8.55 -9.94
C LEU A 278 10.59 -9.29 -9.58
N LEU A 279 11.67 -8.56 -9.35
CA LEU A 279 12.97 -9.11 -8.95
C LEU A 279 12.88 -9.84 -7.59
N ALA A 280 12.21 -9.24 -6.62
CA ALA A 280 12.01 -9.85 -5.31
C ALA A 280 11.16 -11.14 -5.38
N GLY A 281 10.11 -11.16 -6.21
CA GLY A 281 9.33 -12.38 -6.47
C GLY A 281 10.19 -13.50 -7.06
N TRP A 282 11.00 -13.17 -8.07
CA TRP A 282 11.90 -14.12 -8.72
C TRP A 282 13.01 -14.65 -7.78
N LEU A 283 13.64 -13.75 -7.03
CA LEU A 283 14.67 -14.12 -6.03
C LEU A 283 14.06 -14.95 -4.89
N GLY A 284 12.83 -14.62 -4.43
CA GLY A 284 12.12 -15.36 -3.39
C GLY A 284 11.77 -16.79 -3.73
N GLY A 285 11.72 -17.14 -5.04
CA GLY A 285 11.62 -18.51 -5.52
C GLY A 285 12.94 -19.30 -5.49
N ARG A 286 14.09 -18.62 -5.40
CA ARG A 286 15.45 -19.23 -5.48
C ARG A 286 16.23 -19.19 -4.18
N TYR A 287 16.02 -18.15 -3.38
CA TYR A 287 16.76 -17.92 -2.15
C TYR A 287 15.85 -17.89 -0.93
N ARG A 288 16.41 -18.06 0.25
CA ARG A 288 15.65 -18.00 1.51
C ARG A 288 15.12 -16.57 1.74
N LYS A 289 13.80 -16.45 1.80
CA LYS A 289 13.07 -15.18 1.88
C LYS A 289 13.51 -14.32 3.07
N LYS A 290 13.84 -14.91 4.21
CA LYS A 290 14.30 -14.21 5.40
C LYS A 290 15.61 -13.44 5.17
N TYR A 291 16.57 -14.01 4.43
CA TYR A 291 17.82 -13.33 4.12
C TYR A 291 17.64 -12.23 3.08
N LEU A 292 16.73 -12.44 2.12
CA LEU A 292 16.36 -11.39 1.17
C LEU A 292 15.70 -10.20 1.90
N LEU A 293 14.78 -10.46 2.84
CA LEU A 293 14.17 -9.42 3.67
C LEU A 293 15.21 -8.68 4.50
N SER A 294 16.08 -9.40 5.20
CA SER A 294 17.19 -8.80 5.95
C SER A 294 18.07 -7.93 5.07
N GLY A 295 18.46 -8.43 3.88
CA GLY A 295 19.27 -7.69 2.90
C GLY A 295 18.57 -6.43 2.38
N ILE A 296 17.27 -6.50 2.09
CA ILE A 296 16.48 -5.33 1.65
C ILE A 296 16.45 -4.24 2.73
N TYR A 297 16.20 -4.58 4.00
CA TYR A 297 16.17 -3.59 5.08
C TYR A 297 17.57 -3.00 5.35
N LEU A 298 18.61 -3.82 5.30
CA LEU A 298 19.99 -3.33 5.38
C LEU A 298 20.31 -2.38 4.22
N ALA A 299 19.97 -2.75 2.99
CA ALA A 299 20.18 -1.91 1.82
C ALA A 299 19.39 -0.59 1.89
N ARG A 300 18.17 -0.59 2.45
CA ARG A 300 17.42 0.65 2.72
C ARG A 300 18.15 1.54 3.73
N ALA A 301 18.63 0.98 4.85
CA ALA A 301 19.36 1.74 5.85
C ALA A 301 20.64 2.36 5.26
N VAL A 302 21.39 1.59 4.46
CA VAL A 302 22.58 2.08 3.75
C VAL A 302 22.20 3.17 2.73
N ALA A 303 21.16 2.97 1.92
CA ALA A 303 20.72 3.96 0.95
C ALA A 303 20.32 5.29 1.62
N ILE A 304 19.58 5.21 2.75
CA ILE A 304 19.19 6.39 3.54
C ILE A 304 20.44 7.07 4.09
N ALA A 305 21.40 6.33 4.67
CA ALA A 305 22.60 6.89 5.24
C ALA A 305 23.47 7.59 4.16
N LEU A 306 23.65 6.95 3.00
CA LEU A 306 24.38 7.55 1.88
C LEU A 306 23.70 8.81 1.34
N PHE A 307 22.37 8.81 1.27
CA PHE A 307 21.60 9.99 0.87
C PHE A 307 21.71 11.12 1.90
N LEU A 308 21.62 10.80 3.20
CA LEU A 308 21.73 11.80 4.26
C LEU A 308 23.11 12.44 4.31
N LEU A 309 24.18 11.68 4.12
CA LEU A 309 25.56 12.15 4.16
C LEU A 309 26.03 12.75 2.82
N GLY A 310 25.39 12.41 1.72
CA GLY A 310 25.77 12.83 0.36
C GLY A 310 25.34 14.27 0.03
N PRO A 311 25.80 14.78 -1.12
CA PRO A 311 25.41 16.09 -1.60
C PRO A 311 23.92 16.12 -1.95
N LYS A 312 23.25 17.27 -1.69
CA LYS A 312 21.85 17.48 -2.02
C LYS A 312 21.75 18.12 -3.41
N THR A 313 21.75 17.25 -4.44
CA THR A 313 21.57 17.64 -5.84
C THR A 313 20.42 16.85 -6.45
N ASP A 314 19.81 17.34 -7.52
CA ASP A 314 18.73 16.64 -8.24
C ASP A 314 19.14 15.20 -8.60
N VAL A 315 20.36 15.04 -9.13
CA VAL A 315 20.90 13.72 -9.52
C VAL A 315 21.00 12.79 -8.32
N ALA A 316 21.52 13.27 -7.18
CA ALA A 316 21.64 12.46 -5.97
C ALA A 316 20.26 12.01 -5.45
N VAL A 317 19.27 12.92 -5.49
CA VAL A 317 17.87 12.62 -5.14
C VAL A 317 17.30 11.56 -6.08
N TRP A 318 17.49 11.67 -7.39
CA TRP A 318 16.94 10.71 -8.35
C TRP A 318 17.62 9.34 -8.25
N VAL A 319 18.93 9.29 -8.05
CA VAL A 319 19.67 8.03 -7.83
C VAL A 319 19.20 7.35 -6.54
N PHE A 320 19.08 8.11 -5.45
CA PHE A 320 18.50 7.60 -4.20
C PHE A 320 17.09 7.05 -4.43
N SER A 321 16.23 7.81 -5.12
CA SER A 321 14.85 7.43 -5.37
C SER A 321 14.73 6.17 -6.23
N ALA A 322 15.58 6.01 -7.24
CA ALA A 322 15.67 4.81 -8.06
C ALA A 322 16.10 3.59 -7.23
N ALA A 323 17.18 3.73 -6.46
CA ALA A 323 17.69 2.67 -5.58
C ALA A 323 16.66 2.29 -4.50
N PHE A 324 16.06 3.28 -3.84
CA PHE A 324 15.05 3.06 -2.82
C PHE A 324 13.77 2.46 -3.40
N GLY A 325 13.39 2.87 -4.62
CA GLY A 325 12.27 2.33 -5.38
C GLY A 325 12.40 0.83 -5.67
N LEU A 326 13.59 0.36 -6.04
CA LEU A 326 13.87 -1.08 -6.19
C LEU A 326 13.63 -1.87 -4.91
N LEU A 327 13.84 -1.25 -3.76
CA LEU A 327 13.66 -1.85 -2.45
C LEU A 327 12.25 -1.61 -1.86
N TRP A 328 11.40 -0.78 -2.51
CA TRP A 328 10.19 -0.17 -1.95
C TRP A 328 9.19 -1.18 -1.39
N LEU A 329 8.46 -1.88 -2.24
CA LEU A 329 7.51 -2.92 -1.84
C LEU A 329 8.03 -4.34 -2.18
N SER A 330 9.32 -4.48 -2.45
CA SER A 330 9.99 -5.77 -2.66
C SER A 330 9.87 -6.72 -1.45
N THR A 331 9.59 -6.16 -0.28
CA THR A 331 9.31 -6.91 0.94
C THR A 331 7.96 -7.62 0.94
N VAL A 332 6.95 -7.11 0.20
CA VAL A 332 5.58 -7.64 0.22
C VAL A 332 5.49 -9.09 -0.26
N PRO A 333 5.97 -9.45 -1.48
CA PRO A 333 5.92 -10.83 -1.95
C PRO A 333 6.76 -11.78 -1.11
N LEU A 334 7.87 -11.32 -0.54
CA LEU A 334 8.72 -12.12 0.33
C LEU A 334 8.04 -12.38 1.68
N THR A 335 7.41 -11.37 2.28
CA THR A 335 6.70 -11.47 3.56
C THR A 335 5.48 -12.37 3.46
N SER A 336 4.62 -12.14 2.45
CA SER A 336 3.44 -12.99 2.22
C SER A 336 3.85 -14.43 1.89
N GLY A 337 4.90 -14.60 1.08
CA GLY A 337 5.46 -15.92 0.77
C GLY A 337 6.04 -16.63 1.98
N LEU A 338 6.63 -15.91 2.94
CA LEU A 338 7.16 -16.49 4.17
C LEU A 338 6.03 -16.92 5.12
N VAL A 339 4.97 -16.12 5.24
CA VAL A 339 3.76 -16.52 5.99
C VAL A 339 3.15 -17.79 5.40
N GLY A 340 2.98 -17.86 4.09
CA GLY A 340 2.46 -19.04 3.40
C GLY A 340 3.37 -20.28 3.54
N GLN A 341 4.69 -20.07 3.57
CA GLN A 341 5.68 -21.12 3.75
C GLN A 341 5.64 -21.73 5.16
N ILE A 342 5.48 -20.91 6.20
CA ILE A 342 5.46 -21.35 7.60
C ILE A 342 4.11 -22.00 7.95
N PHE A 343 2.99 -21.32 7.65
CA PHE A 343 1.65 -21.70 8.13
C PHE A 343 0.80 -22.44 7.09
N GLY A 344 1.23 -22.49 5.85
CA GLY A 344 0.46 -23.04 4.73
C GLY A 344 -0.60 -22.06 4.20
N PRO A 345 -1.37 -22.48 3.15
CA PRO A 345 -2.25 -21.58 2.41
C PRO A 345 -3.58 -21.26 3.11
N ARG A 346 -4.03 -22.12 4.05
CA ARG A 346 -5.40 -22.09 4.60
C ARG A 346 -5.78 -20.75 5.24
N TYR A 347 -4.95 -20.22 6.15
CA TYR A 347 -5.19 -18.95 6.85
C TYR A 347 -4.17 -17.88 6.47
N MET A 348 -3.49 -18.05 5.33
CA MET A 348 -2.45 -17.15 4.87
C MET A 348 -2.95 -15.70 4.73
N ALA A 349 -4.16 -15.52 4.20
CA ALA A 349 -4.73 -14.18 4.02
C ALA A 349 -4.95 -13.47 5.37
N THR A 350 -5.50 -14.17 6.37
CA THR A 350 -5.73 -13.61 7.71
C THR A 350 -4.40 -13.29 8.41
N LEU A 351 -3.46 -14.24 8.41
CA LEU A 351 -2.16 -14.04 9.06
C LEU A 351 -1.34 -12.95 8.40
N PHE A 352 -1.33 -12.90 7.07
CA PHE A 352 -0.68 -11.80 6.35
C PHE A 352 -1.41 -10.46 6.57
N GLY A 353 -2.75 -10.48 6.73
CA GLY A 353 -3.55 -9.31 7.10
C GLY A 353 -3.10 -8.68 8.43
N ILE A 354 -2.76 -9.48 9.43
CA ILE A 354 -2.22 -8.99 10.71
C ILE A 354 -0.82 -8.37 10.50
N VAL A 355 0.03 -8.99 9.69
CA VAL A 355 1.32 -8.43 9.32
C VAL A 355 1.15 -7.09 8.60
N MET A 356 0.17 -7.00 7.68
CA MET A 356 -0.20 -5.74 7.01
C MET A 356 -0.74 -4.70 7.98
N MET A 357 -1.47 -5.08 9.02
CA MET A 357 -1.91 -4.13 10.04
C MET A 357 -0.72 -3.55 10.80
N SER A 358 0.29 -4.35 11.12
CA SER A 358 1.54 -3.85 11.70
C SER A 358 2.25 -2.84 10.78
N HIS A 359 2.25 -3.10 9.46
CA HIS A 359 2.75 -2.15 8.47
C HIS A 359 1.97 -0.82 8.54
N GLN A 360 0.66 -0.84 8.65
CA GLN A 360 -0.14 0.38 8.70
C GLN A 360 0.05 1.16 10.02
N VAL A 361 0.27 0.46 11.12
CA VAL A 361 0.70 1.10 12.38
C VAL A 361 2.08 1.75 12.19
N GLY A 362 3.03 1.08 11.54
CA GLY A 362 4.31 1.68 11.16
C GLY A 362 4.14 2.91 10.27
N ALA A 363 3.24 2.83 9.28
CA ALA A 363 2.93 3.94 8.38
C ALA A 363 2.33 5.16 9.12
N PHE A 364 1.49 4.91 10.14
CA PHE A 364 0.99 5.97 11.01
C PHE A 364 2.15 6.74 11.64
N PHE A 365 3.05 6.02 12.30
CA PHE A 365 4.19 6.65 12.97
C PHE A 365 5.16 7.31 11.98
N GLY A 366 5.40 6.70 10.82
CA GLY A 366 6.30 7.26 9.79
C GLY A 366 5.79 8.57 9.21
N ALA A 367 4.49 8.67 8.94
CA ALA A 367 3.87 9.91 8.47
C ALA A 367 3.89 10.99 9.56
N TRP A 368 3.49 10.66 10.79
CA TRP A 368 3.39 11.63 11.87
C TRP A 368 4.75 12.09 12.40
N ALA A 369 5.69 11.16 12.60
CA ALA A 369 7.01 11.47 13.16
C ALA A 369 7.81 12.46 12.33
N GLY A 370 7.67 12.44 11.00
CA GLY A 370 8.32 13.40 10.12
C GLY A 370 7.83 14.82 10.33
N GLY A 371 6.52 15.00 10.47
CA GLY A 371 5.94 16.32 10.80
C GLY A 371 6.33 16.79 12.20
N LEU A 372 6.25 15.88 13.18
CA LEU A 372 6.66 16.17 14.56
C LEU A 372 8.13 16.57 14.66
N SER A 373 9.01 15.93 13.87
CA SER A 373 10.43 16.28 13.80
C SER A 373 10.64 17.72 13.32
N VAL A 374 9.90 18.14 12.31
CA VAL A 374 9.97 19.52 11.78
C VAL A 374 9.44 20.52 12.82
N ASP A 375 8.32 20.25 13.44
CA ASP A 375 7.69 21.18 14.40
C ASP A 375 8.54 21.35 15.68
N ILE A 376 9.21 20.29 16.17
CA ILE A 376 10.01 20.34 17.40
C ILE A 376 11.45 20.78 17.14
N PHE A 377 12.09 20.25 16.10
CA PHE A 377 13.53 20.43 15.85
C PHE A 377 13.83 21.36 14.67
N GLY A 378 12.83 21.80 13.91
CA GLY A 378 13.01 22.58 12.68
C GLY A 378 13.70 21.80 11.55
N SER A 379 13.84 20.47 11.67
CA SER A 379 14.60 19.60 10.76
C SER A 379 13.99 18.22 10.66
N TYR A 380 14.21 17.56 9.50
CA TYR A 380 13.91 16.15 9.30
C TYR A 380 15.02 15.19 9.79
N ASP A 381 16.20 15.70 10.21
CA ASP A 381 17.36 14.85 10.54
C ASP A 381 17.07 13.80 11.62
N PRO A 382 16.35 14.11 12.73
CA PRO A 382 16.04 13.10 13.72
C PRO A 382 15.28 11.90 13.17
N VAL A 383 14.29 12.12 12.32
CA VAL A 383 13.49 11.02 11.75
C VAL A 383 14.24 10.25 10.67
N TRP A 384 15.18 10.88 9.95
CA TRP A 384 16.10 10.17 9.06
C TRP A 384 17.01 9.20 9.84
N LEU A 385 17.57 9.64 10.98
CA LEU A 385 18.39 8.78 11.86
C LEU A 385 17.56 7.64 12.45
N VAL A 386 16.33 7.91 12.90
CA VAL A 386 15.38 6.87 13.35
C VAL A 386 15.10 5.87 12.22
N SER A 387 14.93 6.34 10.98
CA SER A 387 14.71 5.47 9.81
C SER A 387 15.89 4.52 9.58
N ILE A 388 17.14 5.01 9.70
CA ILE A 388 18.35 4.17 9.60
C ILE A 388 18.34 3.12 10.71
N ALA A 389 18.13 3.53 11.96
CA ALA A 389 18.13 2.63 13.12
C ALA A 389 17.04 1.55 13.00
N LEU A 390 15.83 1.91 12.58
CA LEU A 390 14.74 0.98 12.31
C LEU A 390 15.08 0.01 11.18
N GLY A 391 15.72 0.49 10.10
CA GLY A 391 16.15 -0.35 8.99
C GLY A 391 17.18 -1.41 9.43
N LEU A 392 18.18 -1.02 10.21
CA LEU A 392 19.16 -1.94 10.81
C LEU A 392 18.48 -2.93 11.77
N GLY A 393 17.58 -2.43 12.62
CA GLY A 393 16.79 -3.27 13.52
C GLY A 393 15.93 -4.29 12.77
N ALA A 394 15.24 -3.88 11.71
CA ALA A 394 14.46 -4.80 10.88
C ALA A 394 15.34 -5.84 10.18
N ALA A 395 16.51 -5.45 9.66
CA ALA A 395 17.47 -6.39 9.10
C ALA A 395 17.88 -7.47 10.13
N ALA A 396 18.17 -7.05 11.37
CA ALA A 396 18.51 -7.96 12.47
C ALA A 396 17.33 -8.88 12.87
N LEU A 397 16.10 -8.35 12.89
CA LEU A 397 14.89 -9.12 13.24
C LEU A 397 14.59 -10.23 12.21
N HIS A 398 14.84 -9.98 10.91
CA HIS A 398 14.55 -10.95 9.87
C HIS A 398 15.57 -12.11 9.80
N TRP A 399 16.82 -11.87 10.22
CA TRP A 399 17.91 -12.85 10.13
C TRP A 399 17.62 -14.17 10.86
N PRO A 400 17.20 -14.18 12.15
CA PRO A 400 16.97 -15.39 12.92
C PRO A 400 15.62 -16.08 12.66
N ILE A 401 14.77 -15.58 11.76
CA ILE A 401 13.45 -16.16 11.50
C ILE A 401 13.57 -17.65 11.16
N ALA A 402 12.82 -18.50 11.87
CA ALA A 402 12.65 -19.89 11.52
C ALA A 402 11.66 -19.99 10.36
N ASP A 403 12.15 -20.26 9.15
CA ASP A 403 11.38 -20.23 7.89
C ASP A 403 10.97 -21.63 7.41
N ARG A 404 11.06 -22.66 8.29
CA ARG A 404 10.59 -24.03 8.00
C ARG A 404 9.07 -24.10 8.18
N PRO A 405 8.38 -24.91 7.34
CA PRO A 405 6.98 -25.22 7.57
C PRO A 405 6.76 -25.81 8.98
N LEU A 406 5.64 -25.46 9.58
CA LEU A 406 5.25 -26.05 10.87
C LEU A 406 4.90 -27.52 10.69
N ASP A 407 5.55 -28.39 11.48
CA ASP A 407 5.26 -29.82 11.54
C ASP A 407 4.07 -30.05 12.48
N ARG A 408 2.86 -30.04 11.93
CA ARG A 408 1.64 -30.29 12.69
C ARG A 408 1.41 -31.77 13.00
N ALA A 409 2.08 -32.68 12.30
CA ALA A 409 1.99 -34.11 12.57
C ALA A 409 2.68 -34.48 13.87
N ALA A 410 3.79 -33.82 14.21
CA ALA A 410 4.49 -34.07 15.48
C ALA A 410 3.73 -33.56 16.72
N ALA A 411 2.83 -32.58 16.56
CA ALA A 411 2.06 -32.00 17.67
C ALA A 411 0.84 -32.85 18.09
N VAL A 412 0.51 -33.89 17.33
CA VAL A 412 -0.67 -34.77 17.57
C VAL A 412 -0.29 -36.06 18.31
N GLN A 413 1.00 -36.34 18.52
CA GLN A 413 1.42 -37.48 19.32
C GLN A 413 1.27 -37.12 20.83
N PRO A 414 0.37 -37.75 21.59
CA PRO A 414 0.35 -37.61 23.04
C PRO A 414 1.68 -38.15 23.58
N ALA A 415 2.26 -37.40 24.52
CA ALA A 415 3.39 -37.93 25.30
C ALA A 415 3.01 -39.28 25.91
N GLN A 416 3.70 -40.33 25.45
CA GLN A 416 3.61 -41.67 26.06
C GLN A 416 4.33 -41.69 27.38
#